data_dc12a66e3faf36a9ccd249cee44dfb17
#
_entry.id   dc12a66e3faf36a9ccd249cee44dfb17
#
_cell.length_a   1.000
_cell.length_b   1.000
_cell.length_c   1.000
_cell.angle_alpha   90.00
_cell.angle_beta   90.00
_cell.angle_gamma   90.00
#
_symmetry.space_group_name_H-M   'P 1'
#
loop_
_entity.id
_entity.type
_entity.pdbx_description
1 polymer ?
#
loop_
_entity_poly.entity_id
_entity_poly.type
_entity_poly.pdbx_seq_one_letter_code
_entity_poly.pdbx_strand_id
1 'polypeptide(L)'
;MINLVKPLRPGQTIGIVGGGQLGRMMALSAKSMGFRIGILDPTEDCPAAQVADWQIIADYADLRALEQMATRCQVITYEFENVDVTALEHIKQVVRVPQGTDLLAITQDRLLEKSFLEANNIIIAPYATIVHPTDIQDSIDSIGYPCVLKTTRGGYDGKGQYVLYSRADLAPSMDLLREGTCVLEAWIPFEKEISVLVAGNGNGDITVFPVVENVHRNNILHQTIAPAAIDSEVAKEAQRIARVIADAIGLAGVLAVEMFVTPAGGIYVNELAPRPHNSGHYSIEACSMSQFEAHIRGVAGWPLAEVKLLSEAVMVNVLGDELAETEDLIAEKPSWHFHYYGKHEAKNGRKMGHITILTEDRDETLEEIYQTKIWD
;
A
#
# COMPACT_ATOMS: atom_id res chain seq x y z
N MET A 1 -17.92 -6.72 -27.32
CA MET A 1 -18.20 -5.32 -26.94
C MET A 1 -17.76 -5.22 -25.47
N ILE A 2 -16.73 -4.45 -25.17
CA ILE A 2 -16.32 -4.15 -23.79
C ILE A 2 -17.48 -3.37 -23.19
N ASN A 3 -18.16 -3.92 -22.17
CA ASN A 3 -19.15 -3.16 -21.39
C ASN A 3 -18.41 -2.08 -20.61
N LEU A 4 -18.24 -0.91 -21.20
CA LEU A 4 -17.61 0.23 -20.52
C LEU A 4 -18.41 0.55 -19.25
N VAL A 5 -17.73 0.56 -18.15
CA VAL A 5 -18.30 0.93 -16.85
C VAL A 5 -18.73 2.38 -16.91
N LYS A 6 -20.02 2.65 -16.68
CA LYS A 6 -20.54 4.03 -16.68
C LYS A 6 -19.90 4.83 -15.55
N PRO A 7 -19.25 5.97 -15.86
CA PRO A 7 -18.60 6.80 -14.84
C PRO A 7 -19.60 7.33 -13.80
N LEU A 8 -19.17 7.41 -12.55
CA LEU A 8 -19.92 8.09 -11.49
C LEU A 8 -20.02 9.59 -11.76
N ARG A 9 -21.10 10.19 -11.28
CA ARG A 9 -21.32 11.64 -11.35
C ARG A 9 -21.14 12.28 -9.98
N PRO A 10 -20.69 13.54 -9.91
CA PRO A 10 -20.71 14.32 -8.66
C PRO A 10 -22.07 14.23 -7.97
N GLY A 11 -22.09 14.21 -6.65
CA GLY A 11 -23.29 14.02 -5.83
C GLY A 11 -23.63 12.55 -5.53
N GLN A 12 -23.08 11.59 -6.28
CA GLN A 12 -23.20 10.18 -5.98
C GLN A 12 -22.31 9.75 -4.80
N THR A 13 -22.62 8.61 -4.19
CA THR A 13 -21.96 8.15 -2.96
C THR A 13 -20.98 7.03 -3.27
N ILE A 14 -19.77 7.16 -2.73
CA ILE A 14 -18.75 6.11 -2.66
C ILE A 14 -18.72 5.58 -1.23
N GLY A 15 -18.82 4.27 -1.06
CA GLY A 15 -18.61 3.59 0.21
C GLY A 15 -17.14 3.19 0.36
N ILE A 16 -16.58 3.36 1.56
CA ILE A 16 -15.22 2.91 1.89
C ILE A 16 -15.31 1.94 3.05
N VAL A 17 -14.85 0.70 2.86
CA VAL A 17 -14.68 -0.28 3.92
C VAL A 17 -13.31 -0.08 4.55
N GLY A 18 -13.31 0.29 5.82
CA GLY A 18 -12.15 0.74 6.56
C GLY A 18 -12.14 2.25 6.78
N GLY A 19 -11.87 2.65 8.01
CA GLY A 19 -11.95 4.04 8.48
C GLY A 19 -10.62 4.63 8.94
N GLY A 20 -9.48 4.03 8.55
CA GLY A 20 -8.16 4.51 8.92
C GLY A 20 -7.70 5.74 8.13
N GLN A 21 -6.39 5.96 8.10
CA GLN A 21 -5.80 7.13 7.45
C GLN A 21 -5.96 7.12 5.92
N LEU A 22 -5.90 5.94 5.30
CA LEU A 22 -6.06 5.85 3.84
C LEU A 22 -7.50 6.16 3.45
N GLY A 23 -8.47 5.60 4.19
CA GLY A 23 -9.89 5.93 4.04
C GLY A 23 -10.16 7.43 4.22
N ARG A 24 -9.53 8.07 5.23
CA ARG A 24 -9.62 9.53 5.43
C ARG A 24 -9.11 10.31 4.22
N MET A 25 -7.93 9.98 3.71
CA MET A 25 -7.34 10.71 2.57
C MET A 25 -8.10 10.44 1.27
N MET A 26 -8.60 9.21 1.06
CA MET A 26 -9.53 8.90 -0.03
C MET A 26 -10.82 9.71 0.07
N ALA A 27 -11.41 9.81 1.27
CA ALA A 27 -12.63 10.58 1.51
C ALA A 27 -12.42 12.07 1.22
N LEU A 28 -11.32 12.67 1.69
CA LEU A 28 -10.97 14.07 1.41
C LEU A 28 -10.83 14.31 -0.10
N SER A 29 -10.13 13.45 -0.80
CA SER A 29 -9.98 13.54 -2.26
C SER A 29 -11.32 13.39 -2.98
N ALA A 30 -12.15 12.42 -2.61
CA ALA A 30 -13.46 12.23 -3.21
C ALA A 30 -14.42 13.42 -2.96
N LYS A 31 -14.37 14.02 -1.77
CA LYS A 31 -15.19 15.20 -1.45
C LYS A 31 -14.77 16.40 -2.28
N SER A 32 -13.47 16.61 -2.54
CA SER A 32 -13.01 17.68 -3.45
C SER A 32 -13.50 17.50 -4.88
N MET A 33 -13.80 16.25 -5.29
CA MET A 33 -14.39 15.89 -6.58
C MET A 33 -15.93 15.92 -6.60
N GLY A 34 -16.56 16.30 -5.48
CA GLY A 34 -18.02 16.45 -5.35
C GLY A 34 -18.77 15.15 -5.02
N PHE A 35 -18.09 14.06 -4.61
CA PHE A 35 -18.74 12.83 -4.16
C PHE A 35 -19.18 12.91 -2.69
N ARG A 36 -20.18 12.10 -2.34
CA ARG A 36 -20.54 11.79 -0.96
C ARG A 36 -19.80 10.53 -0.52
N ILE A 37 -19.49 10.44 0.78
CA ILE A 37 -18.71 9.36 1.36
C ILE A 37 -19.47 8.71 2.50
N GLY A 38 -19.56 7.38 2.45
CA GLY A 38 -19.97 6.55 3.57
C GLY A 38 -18.82 5.67 4.02
N ILE A 39 -18.68 5.50 5.33
CA ILE A 39 -17.62 4.67 5.93
C ILE A 39 -18.26 3.49 6.66
N LEU A 40 -17.65 2.31 6.57
CA LEU A 40 -17.89 1.17 7.42
C LEU A 40 -16.61 0.85 8.20
N ASP A 41 -16.65 0.99 9.50
CA ASP A 41 -15.53 0.74 10.42
C ASP A 41 -16.07 0.44 11.82
N PRO A 42 -15.50 -0.53 12.57
CA PRO A 42 -15.94 -0.84 13.92
C PRO A 42 -15.65 0.25 14.96
N THR A 43 -14.73 1.18 14.64
CA THR A 43 -14.34 2.28 15.53
C THR A 43 -15.22 3.49 15.27
N GLU A 44 -15.99 3.91 16.29
CA GLU A 44 -16.74 5.17 16.23
C GLU A 44 -15.79 6.36 16.08
N ASP A 45 -16.20 7.36 15.29
CA ASP A 45 -15.40 8.56 15.00
C ASP A 45 -13.96 8.24 14.50
N CYS A 46 -13.83 7.17 13.72
CA CYS A 46 -12.55 6.81 13.11
C CYS A 46 -12.05 7.91 12.16
N PRO A 47 -10.74 7.94 11.84
CA PRO A 47 -10.14 9.00 10.99
C PRO A 47 -10.91 9.35 9.73
N ALA A 48 -11.46 8.36 9.01
CA ALA A 48 -12.24 8.60 7.80
C ALA A 48 -13.66 9.10 8.11
N ALA A 49 -14.27 8.64 9.21
CA ALA A 49 -15.61 9.08 9.62
C ALA A 49 -15.65 10.57 9.94
N GLN A 50 -14.58 11.14 10.51
CA GLN A 50 -14.46 12.57 10.81
C GLN A 50 -14.62 13.49 9.59
N VAL A 51 -14.47 12.96 8.37
CA VAL A 51 -14.57 13.70 7.11
C VAL A 51 -15.64 13.15 6.16
N ALA A 52 -16.30 12.07 6.53
CA ALA A 52 -17.36 11.43 5.76
C ALA A 52 -18.73 12.10 5.95
N ASP A 53 -19.69 11.73 5.12
CA ASP A 53 -21.09 12.19 5.25
C ASP A 53 -21.86 11.32 6.26
N TRP A 54 -21.46 10.06 6.44
CA TRP A 54 -22.05 9.12 7.39
C TRP A 54 -21.13 7.91 7.64
N GLN A 55 -21.32 7.25 8.78
CA GLN A 55 -20.63 6.02 9.19
C GLN A 55 -21.64 4.93 9.53
N ILE A 56 -21.26 3.68 9.24
CA ILE A 56 -21.84 2.47 9.80
C ILE A 56 -20.79 1.88 10.74
N ILE A 57 -21.14 1.74 12.03
CA ILE A 57 -20.24 1.15 13.02
C ILE A 57 -20.54 -0.34 13.08
N ALA A 58 -19.66 -1.15 12.48
CA ALA A 58 -19.78 -2.60 12.41
C ALA A 58 -18.45 -3.25 12.05
N ASP A 59 -18.33 -4.55 12.32
CA ASP A 59 -17.19 -5.35 11.85
C ASP A 59 -17.17 -5.43 10.32
N TYR A 60 -15.99 -5.55 9.75
CA TYR A 60 -15.78 -5.60 8.29
C TYR A 60 -16.39 -6.83 7.61
N ALA A 61 -16.66 -7.90 8.37
CA ALA A 61 -17.31 -9.12 7.92
C ALA A 61 -18.82 -9.13 8.18
N ASP A 62 -19.40 -8.07 8.78
CA ASP A 62 -20.84 -7.98 9.02
C ASP A 62 -21.61 -7.77 7.70
N LEU A 63 -22.17 -8.85 7.19
CA LEU A 63 -22.91 -8.86 5.92
C LEU A 63 -24.11 -7.89 5.93
N ARG A 64 -24.82 -7.74 7.08
CA ARG A 64 -25.98 -6.84 7.16
C ARG A 64 -25.53 -5.38 7.05
N ALA A 65 -24.43 -5.04 7.70
CA ALA A 65 -23.85 -3.70 7.62
C ALA A 65 -23.35 -3.39 6.21
N LEU A 66 -22.70 -4.35 5.56
CA LEU A 66 -22.24 -4.23 4.16
C LEU A 66 -23.42 -4.11 3.19
N GLU A 67 -24.50 -4.88 3.36
CA GLU A 67 -25.73 -4.76 2.56
C GLU A 67 -26.39 -3.39 2.77
N GLN A 68 -26.46 -2.90 4.01
CA GLN A 68 -26.96 -1.56 4.32
C GLN A 68 -26.11 -0.49 3.61
N MET A 69 -24.78 -0.61 3.62
CA MET A 69 -23.88 0.28 2.89
C MET A 69 -24.15 0.21 1.37
N ALA A 70 -24.29 -1.00 0.83
CA ALA A 70 -24.53 -1.25 -0.58
C ALA A 70 -25.82 -0.57 -1.08
N THR A 71 -26.86 -0.50 -0.29
CA THR A 71 -28.12 0.20 -0.65
C THR A 71 -27.96 1.72 -0.72
N ARG A 72 -26.91 2.30 -0.14
CA ARG A 72 -26.68 3.75 -0.04
C ARG A 72 -25.58 4.25 -0.97
N CYS A 73 -24.81 3.34 -1.59
CA CYS A 73 -23.66 3.67 -2.41
C CYS A 73 -23.84 3.22 -3.87
N GLN A 74 -23.21 3.88 -4.81
CA GLN A 74 -23.11 3.46 -6.20
C GLN A 74 -21.90 2.58 -6.46
N VAL A 75 -20.82 2.77 -5.67
CA VAL A 75 -19.66 1.90 -5.63
C VAL A 75 -19.17 1.76 -4.18
N ILE A 76 -18.50 0.64 -3.92
CA ILE A 76 -17.77 0.41 -2.67
C ILE A 76 -16.29 0.13 -3.02
N THR A 77 -15.39 0.71 -2.25
CA THR A 77 -13.96 0.48 -2.26
C THR A 77 -13.49 0.11 -0.85
N TYR A 78 -12.25 -0.32 -0.71
CA TYR A 78 -11.66 -0.67 0.59
C TYR A 78 -10.29 0.00 0.77
N GLU A 79 -9.90 0.24 2.03
CA GLU A 79 -8.64 0.93 2.34
C GLU A 79 -7.50 -0.01 2.76
N PHE A 80 -7.77 -1.28 3.01
CA PHE A 80 -6.77 -2.24 3.49
C PHE A 80 -7.03 -3.64 2.95
N GLU A 81 -6.01 -4.48 2.95
CA GLU A 81 -6.02 -5.81 2.33
C GLU A 81 -6.69 -6.91 3.15
N ASN A 82 -6.94 -6.73 4.45
CA ASN A 82 -7.52 -7.77 5.31
C ASN A 82 -9.06 -7.73 5.39
N VAL A 83 -9.72 -7.15 4.39
CA VAL A 83 -11.20 -7.19 4.28
C VAL A 83 -11.63 -8.60 3.89
N ASP A 84 -12.77 -9.05 4.41
CA ASP A 84 -13.32 -10.37 4.09
C ASP A 84 -13.74 -10.45 2.61
N VAL A 85 -13.00 -11.26 1.83
CA VAL A 85 -13.25 -11.49 0.39
C VAL A 85 -14.63 -12.05 0.16
N THR A 86 -15.11 -12.97 1.02
CA THR A 86 -16.41 -13.62 0.88
C THR A 86 -17.55 -12.62 1.05
N ALA A 87 -17.41 -11.73 2.05
CA ALA A 87 -18.36 -10.66 2.28
C ALA A 87 -18.42 -9.66 1.12
N LEU A 88 -17.25 -9.29 0.55
CA LEU A 88 -17.20 -8.44 -0.63
C LEU A 88 -17.81 -9.12 -1.87
N GLU A 89 -17.54 -10.41 -2.08
CA GLU A 89 -18.16 -11.18 -3.17
C GLU A 89 -19.70 -11.20 -3.06
N HIS A 90 -20.23 -11.30 -1.84
CA HIS A 90 -21.65 -11.23 -1.60
C HIS A 90 -22.24 -9.89 -2.06
N ILE A 91 -21.64 -8.77 -1.63
CA ILE A 91 -22.18 -7.44 -1.98
C ILE A 91 -21.93 -7.03 -3.43
N LYS A 92 -20.98 -7.63 -4.15
CA LYS A 92 -20.78 -7.42 -5.60
C LYS A 92 -22.03 -7.74 -6.43
N GLN A 93 -22.95 -8.53 -5.88
CA GLN A 93 -24.23 -8.87 -6.55
C GLN A 93 -25.22 -7.67 -6.56
N VAL A 94 -25.04 -6.71 -5.66
CA VAL A 94 -25.97 -5.59 -5.45
C VAL A 94 -25.35 -4.22 -5.66
N VAL A 95 -24.04 -4.08 -5.49
CA VAL A 95 -23.28 -2.84 -5.68
C VAL A 95 -21.98 -3.10 -6.40
N ARG A 96 -21.50 -2.13 -7.15
CA ARG A 96 -20.19 -2.24 -7.82
C ARG A 96 -19.05 -2.17 -6.81
N VAL A 97 -18.11 -3.11 -6.90
CA VAL A 97 -16.81 -3.10 -6.19
C VAL A 97 -15.72 -3.09 -7.28
N PRO A 98 -15.34 -1.91 -7.81
CA PRO A 98 -14.52 -1.81 -9.02
C PRO A 98 -13.12 -2.42 -8.89
N GLN A 99 -12.49 -2.33 -7.71
CA GLN A 99 -11.20 -2.98 -7.44
C GLN A 99 -11.26 -4.51 -7.59
N GLY A 100 -12.48 -5.08 -7.51
CA GLY A 100 -12.68 -6.52 -7.53
C GLY A 100 -12.25 -7.18 -6.20
N THR A 101 -12.36 -8.50 -6.21
CA THR A 101 -12.01 -9.37 -5.08
C THR A 101 -10.88 -10.33 -5.44
N ASP A 102 -10.62 -10.53 -6.74
CA ASP A 102 -9.58 -11.44 -7.21
C ASP A 102 -8.19 -10.94 -6.79
N LEU A 103 -7.91 -9.64 -7.04
CA LEU A 103 -6.65 -9.02 -6.62
C LEU A 103 -6.50 -9.06 -5.09
N LEU A 104 -7.58 -8.78 -4.36
CA LEU A 104 -7.57 -8.85 -2.90
C LEU A 104 -7.27 -10.27 -2.40
N ALA A 105 -7.88 -11.30 -3.01
CA ALA A 105 -7.61 -12.70 -2.67
C ALA A 105 -6.16 -13.10 -2.96
N ILE A 106 -5.60 -12.61 -4.08
CA ILE A 106 -4.20 -12.83 -4.47
C ILE A 106 -3.26 -12.23 -3.42
N THR A 107 -3.47 -10.96 -3.05
CA THR A 107 -2.55 -10.23 -2.15
C THR A 107 -2.70 -10.61 -0.68
N GLN A 108 -3.81 -11.25 -0.28
CA GLN A 108 -3.98 -11.82 1.06
C GLN A 108 -3.17 -13.11 1.29
N ASP A 109 -2.62 -13.72 0.26
CA ASP A 109 -1.91 -15.00 0.36
C ASP A 109 -0.63 -14.96 -0.47
N ARG A 110 0.54 -15.02 0.21
CA ARG A 110 1.86 -14.91 -0.44
C ARG A 110 2.09 -15.98 -1.51
N LEU A 111 1.49 -17.18 -1.39
CA LEU A 111 1.63 -18.22 -2.41
C LEU A 111 0.81 -17.87 -3.66
N LEU A 112 -0.39 -17.34 -3.48
CA LEU A 112 -1.21 -16.89 -4.61
C LEU A 112 -0.58 -15.68 -5.30
N GLU A 113 -0.05 -14.73 -4.54
CA GLU A 113 0.66 -13.57 -5.06
C GLU A 113 1.89 -13.97 -5.88
N LYS A 114 2.74 -14.85 -5.34
CA LYS A 114 3.91 -15.37 -6.04
C LYS A 114 3.54 -16.13 -7.32
N SER A 115 2.54 -17.00 -7.24
CA SER A 115 2.04 -17.74 -8.42
C SER A 115 1.50 -16.80 -9.50
N PHE A 116 0.81 -15.74 -9.11
CA PHE A 116 0.33 -14.71 -10.04
C PHE A 116 1.48 -13.95 -10.70
N LEU A 117 2.50 -13.55 -9.94
CA LEU A 117 3.67 -12.84 -10.46
C LEU A 117 4.47 -13.73 -11.42
N GLU A 118 4.71 -14.99 -11.08
CA GLU A 118 5.38 -15.98 -11.95
C GLU A 118 4.61 -16.21 -13.25
N ALA A 119 3.28 -16.37 -13.17
CA ALA A 119 2.41 -16.55 -14.36
C ALA A 119 2.48 -15.37 -15.33
N ASN A 120 2.86 -14.18 -14.84
CA ASN A 120 3.06 -12.97 -15.65
C ASN A 120 4.55 -12.70 -15.97
N ASN A 121 5.44 -13.67 -15.75
CA ASN A 121 6.89 -13.57 -15.98
C ASN A 121 7.56 -12.42 -15.21
N ILE A 122 7.07 -12.11 -14.01
CA ILE A 122 7.66 -11.12 -13.11
C ILE A 122 8.69 -11.82 -12.21
N ILE A 123 9.85 -11.21 -12.08
CA ILE A 123 10.94 -11.74 -11.27
C ILE A 123 10.64 -11.47 -9.79
N ILE A 124 10.66 -12.54 -9.00
CA ILE A 124 10.50 -12.54 -7.54
C ILE A 124 11.66 -13.28 -6.88
N ALA A 125 11.83 -13.14 -5.57
CA ALA A 125 12.79 -13.94 -4.82
C ALA A 125 12.48 -15.44 -4.99
N PRO A 126 13.49 -16.31 -5.24
CA PRO A 126 13.32 -17.76 -5.19
C PRO A 126 12.67 -18.17 -3.86
N TYR A 127 11.72 -19.08 -3.90
CA TYR A 127 10.98 -19.49 -2.72
C TYR A 127 10.62 -20.96 -2.70
N ALA A 128 10.27 -21.46 -1.53
CA ALA A 128 9.71 -22.78 -1.30
C ALA A 128 8.50 -22.70 -0.37
N THR A 129 7.50 -23.55 -0.62
CA THR A 129 6.35 -23.73 0.28
C THR A 129 6.74 -24.64 1.44
N ILE A 130 6.46 -24.20 2.67
CA ILE A 130 6.82 -24.90 3.90
C ILE A 130 5.54 -25.25 4.65
N VAL A 131 5.24 -26.54 4.74
CA VAL A 131 4.11 -27.09 5.49
C VAL A 131 4.60 -27.77 6.77
N HIS A 132 5.78 -28.42 6.68
CA HIS A 132 6.39 -29.14 7.79
C HIS A 132 7.82 -28.65 8.03
N PRO A 133 8.35 -28.79 9.26
CA PRO A 133 9.74 -28.43 9.56
C PRO A 133 10.80 -29.10 8.67
N THR A 134 10.52 -30.30 8.18
CA THR A 134 11.40 -31.03 7.25
C THR A 134 11.53 -30.32 5.91
N ASP A 135 10.48 -29.64 5.45
CA ASP A 135 10.47 -28.94 4.15
C ASP A 135 11.51 -27.84 4.11
N ILE A 136 11.78 -27.19 5.27
CA ILE A 136 12.84 -26.16 5.37
C ILE A 136 14.21 -26.80 5.10
N GLN A 137 14.47 -27.97 5.71
CA GLN A 137 15.75 -28.66 5.55
C GLN A 137 15.96 -29.12 4.10
N ASP A 138 14.90 -29.59 3.47
CA ASP A 138 14.93 -30.06 2.07
C ASP A 138 15.09 -28.89 1.09
N SER A 139 14.57 -27.71 1.45
CA SER A 139 14.61 -26.50 0.60
C SER A 139 15.87 -25.68 0.78
N ILE A 140 16.57 -25.80 1.91
CA ILE A 140 17.69 -24.92 2.26
C ILE A 140 18.87 -25.01 1.30
N ASP A 141 19.08 -26.20 0.71
CA ASP A 141 20.17 -26.42 -0.26
C ASP A 141 19.96 -25.64 -1.56
N SER A 142 18.69 -25.37 -1.91
CA SER A 142 18.34 -24.61 -3.11
C SER A 142 18.11 -23.11 -2.83
N ILE A 143 17.57 -22.77 -1.66
CA ILE A 143 17.29 -21.37 -1.25
C ILE A 143 18.56 -20.69 -0.72
N GLY A 144 19.35 -21.39 0.11
CA GLY A 144 20.56 -20.87 0.74
C GLY A 144 20.28 -20.01 1.98
N TYR A 145 21.38 -19.56 2.60
CA TYR A 145 21.38 -18.60 3.70
C TYR A 145 22.04 -17.29 3.27
N PRO A 146 21.60 -16.10 3.76
CA PRO A 146 20.40 -15.93 4.58
C PRO A 146 19.11 -16.15 3.78
N CYS A 147 18.02 -16.50 4.47
CA CYS A 147 16.69 -16.63 3.91
C CYS A 147 15.64 -16.17 4.92
N VAL A 148 14.41 -15.97 4.48
CA VAL A 148 13.31 -15.47 5.33
C VAL A 148 12.15 -16.44 5.30
N LEU A 149 11.76 -16.93 6.48
CA LEU A 149 10.52 -17.68 6.66
C LEU A 149 9.39 -16.69 6.96
N LYS A 150 8.32 -16.75 6.17
CA LYS A 150 7.15 -15.86 6.31
C LYS A 150 5.88 -16.68 6.38
N THR A 151 4.92 -16.27 7.21
CA THR A 151 3.54 -16.80 7.14
C THR A 151 2.92 -16.46 5.79
N THR A 152 2.09 -17.34 5.22
CA THR A 152 1.42 -17.07 3.95
C THR A 152 0.36 -15.98 4.09
N ARG A 153 -0.21 -15.76 5.27
CA ARG A 153 -1.26 -14.79 5.56
C ARG A 153 -0.97 -14.00 6.84
N GLY A 154 -1.52 -12.79 6.94
CA GLY A 154 -1.59 -12.01 8.17
C GLY A 154 -0.29 -11.30 8.61
N GLY A 155 0.81 -11.40 7.86
CA GLY A 155 2.05 -10.69 8.15
C GLY A 155 2.01 -9.23 7.66
N TYR A 156 2.49 -8.29 8.49
CA TYR A 156 2.64 -6.87 8.15
C TYR A 156 3.71 -6.22 9.03
N ASP A 157 4.35 -5.16 8.55
CA ASP A 157 5.39 -4.39 9.28
C ASP A 157 6.42 -5.31 10.01
N GLY A 158 6.91 -6.35 9.33
CA GLY A 158 7.86 -7.33 9.87
C GLY A 158 7.29 -8.42 10.79
N LYS A 159 5.99 -8.39 11.09
CA LYS A 159 5.31 -9.47 11.82
C LYS A 159 5.06 -10.69 10.92
N GLY A 160 5.04 -11.88 11.51
CA GLY A 160 4.84 -13.12 10.76
C GLY A 160 6.04 -13.50 9.88
N GLN A 161 7.25 -13.01 10.20
CA GLN A 161 8.47 -13.40 9.50
C GLN A 161 9.64 -13.62 10.44
N TYR A 162 10.60 -14.45 10.02
CA TYR A 162 11.83 -14.75 10.72
C TYR A 162 12.99 -14.90 9.75
N VAL A 163 14.09 -14.15 9.96
CA VAL A 163 15.29 -14.23 9.13
C VAL A 163 16.18 -15.35 9.66
N LEU A 164 16.57 -16.26 8.77
CA LEU A 164 17.45 -17.39 9.04
C LEU A 164 18.83 -17.04 8.45
N TYR A 165 19.82 -16.82 9.30
CA TYR A 165 21.21 -16.58 8.89
C TYR A 165 22.01 -17.87 8.83
N SER A 166 21.54 -18.90 9.55
CA SER A 166 22.22 -20.21 9.68
C SER A 166 21.24 -21.28 10.13
N ARG A 167 21.72 -22.53 10.17
CA ARG A 167 20.97 -23.65 10.72
C ARG A 167 20.57 -23.49 12.20
N ALA A 168 21.27 -22.65 12.95
CA ALA A 168 20.96 -22.41 14.37
C ALA A 168 19.62 -21.65 14.54
N ASP A 169 19.21 -20.88 13.53
CA ASP A 169 18.00 -20.08 13.56
C ASP A 169 16.72 -20.87 13.25
N LEU A 170 16.85 -22.16 12.89
CA LEU A 170 15.70 -23.02 12.55
C LEU A 170 14.78 -23.24 13.75
N ALA A 171 15.33 -23.53 14.94
CA ALA A 171 14.51 -23.88 16.10
C ALA A 171 13.57 -22.73 16.53
N PRO A 172 14.02 -21.47 16.66
CA PRO A 172 13.15 -20.34 16.96
C PRO A 172 12.11 -20.06 15.86
N SER A 173 12.43 -20.32 14.58
CA SER A 173 11.52 -20.04 13.46
C SER A 173 10.33 -20.98 13.38
N MET A 174 10.40 -22.16 14.05
CA MET A 174 9.36 -23.19 14.01
C MET A 174 8.02 -22.74 14.59
N ASP A 175 7.99 -21.69 15.42
CA ASP A 175 6.76 -21.18 15.98
C ASP A 175 5.84 -20.59 14.90
N LEU A 176 6.40 -20.05 13.80
CA LEU A 176 5.62 -19.56 12.65
C LEU A 176 4.81 -20.68 11.97
N LEU A 177 5.36 -21.92 11.92
CA LEU A 177 4.65 -23.05 11.32
C LEU A 177 3.42 -23.50 12.13
N ARG A 178 3.32 -23.10 13.40
CA ARG A 178 2.12 -23.35 14.21
C ARG A 178 0.94 -22.48 13.78
N GLU A 179 1.22 -21.36 13.13
CA GLU A 179 0.20 -20.45 12.60
C GLU A 179 -0.35 -20.90 11.24
N GLY A 180 0.36 -21.84 10.58
CA GLY A 180 -0.06 -22.41 9.30
C GLY A 180 1.08 -22.58 8.30
N THR A 181 0.73 -22.71 7.03
CA THR A 181 1.69 -22.79 5.93
C THR A 181 2.55 -21.54 5.87
N CYS A 182 3.85 -21.72 5.61
CA CYS A 182 4.81 -20.63 5.44
C CYS A 182 5.45 -20.67 4.04
N VAL A 183 6.13 -19.60 3.70
CA VAL A 183 7.00 -19.47 2.52
C VAL A 183 8.42 -19.21 3.00
N LEU A 184 9.38 -19.99 2.53
CA LEU A 184 10.81 -19.74 2.70
C LEU A 184 11.32 -19.02 1.47
N GLU A 185 11.80 -17.79 1.61
CA GLU A 185 12.28 -16.95 0.52
C GLU A 185 13.79 -16.74 0.62
N ALA A 186 14.50 -16.78 -0.51
CA ALA A 186 15.89 -16.36 -0.57
C ALA A 186 16.01 -14.89 -0.18
N TRP A 187 17.03 -14.56 0.60
CA TRP A 187 17.38 -13.18 0.88
C TRP A 187 17.92 -12.50 -0.40
N ILE A 188 17.31 -11.43 -0.83
CA ILE A 188 17.82 -10.63 -1.95
C ILE A 188 18.80 -9.60 -1.39
N PRO A 189 20.07 -9.61 -1.82
CA PRO A 189 21.05 -8.60 -1.40
C PRO A 189 20.79 -7.29 -2.17
N PHE A 190 19.75 -6.57 -1.73
CA PHE A 190 19.35 -5.32 -2.37
C PHE A 190 20.20 -4.14 -1.87
N GLU A 191 20.35 -3.14 -2.72
CA GLU A 191 20.93 -1.83 -2.40
C GLU A 191 19.83 -0.85 -2.00
N LYS A 192 18.68 -0.94 -2.67
CA LYS A 192 17.55 -0.04 -2.44
C LYS A 192 16.22 -0.80 -2.43
N GLU A 193 15.34 -0.33 -1.57
CA GLU A 193 13.91 -0.64 -1.65
C GLU A 193 13.21 0.48 -2.42
N ILE A 194 12.46 0.12 -3.43
CA ILE A 194 11.68 1.06 -4.22
C ILE A 194 10.22 0.66 -4.27
N SER A 195 9.36 1.60 -4.59
CA SER A 195 7.98 1.28 -4.94
C SER A 195 7.50 2.08 -6.14
N VAL A 196 6.55 1.49 -6.85
CA VAL A 196 5.85 2.12 -7.96
C VAL A 196 4.36 2.01 -7.70
N LEU A 197 3.68 3.15 -7.69
CA LEU A 197 2.24 3.19 -7.70
C LEU A 197 1.74 3.16 -9.13
N VAL A 198 0.69 2.39 -9.35
CA VAL A 198 -0.02 2.33 -10.64
C VAL A 198 -1.50 2.46 -10.38
N ALA A 199 -2.20 3.26 -11.21
CA ALA A 199 -3.63 3.43 -11.12
C ALA A 199 -4.32 3.01 -12.43
N GLY A 200 -5.47 2.37 -12.30
CA GLY A 200 -6.31 1.97 -13.42
C GLY A 200 -7.77 2.37 -13.20
N ASN A 201 -8.56 2.42 -14.28
CA ASN A 201 -10.00 2.73 -14.20
C ASN A 201 -10.91 1.56 -14.58
N GLY A 202 -10.34 0.37 -14.77
CA GLY A 202 -11.08 -0.83 -15.19
C GLY A 202 -11.62 -0.78 -16.64
N ASN A 203 -11.34 0.32 -17.37
CA ASN A 203 -11.76 0.51 -18.77
C ASN A 203 -10.56 0.56 -19.73
N GLY A 204 -9.36 0.25 -19.24
CA GLY A 204 -8.12 0.22 -20.02
C GLY A 204 -7.20 1.44 -19.84
N ASP A 205 -7.64 2.51 -19.18
CA ASP A 205 -6.72 3.59 -18.81
C ASP A 205 -5.85 3.15 -17.64
N ILE A 206 -4.54 3.24 -17.81
CA ILE A 206 -3.55 2.98 -16.76
C ILE A 206 -2.54 4.14 -16.74
N THR A 207 -2.26 4.64 -15.55
CA THR A 207 -1.21 5.63 -15.30
C THR A 207 -0.26 5.13 -14.24
N VAL A 208 1.04 5.40 -14.40
CA VAL A 208 2.09 4.96 -13.50
C VAL A 208 2.75 6.18 -12.87
N PHE A 209 2.94 6.13 -11.57
CA PHE A 209 3.60 7.18 -10.80
C PHE A 209 5.13 7.12 -10.94
N PRO A 210 5.83 8.19 -10.58
CA PRO A 210 7.29 8.16 -10.45
C PRO A 210 7.73 7.04 -9.50
N VAL A 211 8.87 6.45 -9.80
CA VAL A 211 9.52 5.47 -8.90
C VAL A 211 10.05 6.22 -7.69
N VAL A 212 9.78 5.68 -6.50
CA VAL A 212 10.26 6.26 -5.24
C VAL A 212 11.14 5.27 -4.49
N GLU A 213 12.09 5.80 -3.73
CA GLU A 213 12.95 5.06 -2.82
C GLU A 213 12.33 5.06 -1.42
N ASN A 214 12.34 3.91 -0.78
CA ASN A 214 11.77 3.72 0.56
C ASN A 214 12.87 3.37 1.55
N VAL A 215 12.89 4.07 2.68
CA VAL A 215 13.79 3.80 3.80
C VAL A 215 12.95 3.25 4.94
N HIS A 216 13.22 2.01 5.34
CA HIS A 216 12.57 1.38 6.48
C HIS A 216 13.46 1.42 7.71
N ARG A 217 12.84 1.65 8.89
CA ARG A 217 13.45 1.49 10.20
C ARG A 217 12.61 0.53 11.02
N ASN A 218 13.21 -0.51 11.57
CA ASN A 218 12.50 -1.56 12.31
C ASN A 218 11.30 -2.15 11.55
N ASN A 219 11.45 -2.37 10.24
CA ASN A 219 10.42 -2.84 9.30
C ASN A 219 9.21 -1.88 9.13
N ILE A 220 9.26 -0.66 9.62
CA ILE A 220 8.25 0.37 9.39
C ILE A 220 8.81 1.36 8.37
N LEU A 221 8.02 1.70 7.35
CA LEU A 221 8.40 2.75 6.39
C LEU A 221 8.61 4.06 7.15
N HIS A 222 9.84 4.56 7.11
CA HIS A 222 10.27 5.79 7.76
C HIS A 222 10.22 6.98 6.79
N GLN A 223 10.88 6.85 5.64
CA GLN A 223 10.97 7.90 4.62
C GLN A 223 10.67 7.36 3.24
N THR A 224 10.11 8.22 2.39
CA THR A 224 10.00 8.01 0.94
C THR A 224 10.60 9.18 0.21
N ILE A 225 11.49 8.91 -0.73
CA ILE A 225 12.21 9.91 -1.52
C ILE A 225 11.73 9.84 -2.96
N ALA A 226 11.23 10.93 -3.48
CA ALA A 226 10.70 11.06 -4.83
C ALA A 226 11.47 12.09 -5.65
N PRO A 227 12.06 11.74 -6.82
CA PRO A 227 12.16 10.41 -7.37
C PRO A 227 13.25 9.56 -6.68
N ALA A 228 13.22 8.25 -6.89
CA ALA A 228 14.27 7.35 -6.43
C ALA A 228 15.61 7.68 -7.09
N ALA A 229 16.69 7.61 -6.31
CA ALA A 229 18.05 7.78 -6.83
C ALA A 229 18.58 6.47 -7.45
N ILE A 230 18.06 6.11 -8.60
CA ILE A 230 18.40 4.90 -9.36
C ILE A 230 18.67 5.25 -10.84
N ASP A 231 19.30 4.33 -11.56
CA ASP A 231 19.49 4.47 -13.01
C ASP A 231 18.15 4.59 -13.76
N SER A 232 18.11 5.43 -14.79
CA SER A 232 16.90 5.70 -15.55
C SER A 232 16.32 4.46 -16.25
N GLU A 233 17.15 3.50 -16.65
CA GLU A 233 16.68 2.25 -17.25
C GLU A 233 16.07 1.33 -16.20
N VAL A 234 16.63 1.30 -14.98
CA VAL A 234 16.05 0.59 -13.84
C VAL A 234 14.68 1.20 -13.48
N ALA A 235 14.57 2.53 -13.45
CA ALA A 235 13.31 3.22 -13.20
C ALA A 235 12.24 2.88 -14.27
N LYS A 236 12.59 2.91 -15.55
CA LYS A 236 11.70 2.52 -16.66
C LYS A 236 11.24 1.07 -16.54
N GLU A 237 12.14 0.16 -16.18
CA GLU A 237 11.82 -1.25 -16.01
C GLU A 237 10.88 -1.47 -14.81
N ALA A 238 11.11 -0.79 -13.68
CA ALA A 238 10.21 -0.83 -12.53
C ALA A 238 8.79 -0.36 -12.89
N GLN A 239 8.68 0.74 -13.64
CA GLN A 239 7.40 1.25 -14.13
C GLN A 239 6.74 0.28 -15.13
N ARG A 240 7.53 -0.36 -16.02
CA ARG A 240 7.03 -1.37 -16.95
C ARG A 240 6.46 -2.58 -16.20
N ILE A 241 7.14 -3.06 -15.17
CA ILE A 241 6.68 -4.15 -14.30
C ILE A 241 5.33 -3.80 -13.67
N ALA A 242 5.22 -2.63 -13.04
CA ALA A 242 3.97 -2.18 -12.43
C ALA A 242 2.81 -2.10 -13.45
N ARG A 243 3.08 -1.61 -14.66
CA ARG A 243 2.09 -1.56 -15.74
C ARG A 243 1.65 -2.96 -16.17
N VAL A 244 2.57 -3.90 -16.35
CA VAL A 244 2.25 -5.29 -16.74
C VAL A 244 1.34 -5.94 -15.70
N ILE A 245 1.64 -5.75 -14.41
CA ILE A 245 0.81 -6.26 -13.31
C ILE A 245 -0.59 -5.64 -13.38
N ALA A 246 -0.69 -4.32 -13.53
CA ALA A 246 -1.97 -3.60 -13.60
C ALA A 246 -2.82 -4.02 -14.80
N ASP A 247 -2.19 -4.21 -15.97
CA ASP A 247 -2.87 -4.71 -17.17
C ASP A 247 -3.41 -6.13 -16.97
N ALA A 248 -2.60 -7.01 -16.36
CA ALA A 248 -2.96 -8.42 -16.15
C ALA A 248 -4.18 -8.60 -15.24
N ILE A 249 -4.41 -7.68 -14.30
CA ILE A 249 -5.55 -7.73 -13.36
C ILE A 249 -6.73 -6.85 -13.78
N GLY A 250 -6.60 -6.07 -14.87
CA GLY A 250 -7.62 -5.09 -15.26
C GLY A 250 -7.88 -4.05 -14.17
N LEU A 251 -6.82 -3.46 -13.63
CA LEU A 251 -6.84 -2.63 -12.42
C LEU A 251 -7.89 -1.53 -12.45
N ALA A 252 -8.65 -1.41 -11.35
CA ALA A 252 -9.46 -0.23 -11.02
C ALA A 252 -9.10 0.26 -9.62
N GLY A 253 -8.73 1.54 -9.49
CA GLY A 253 -8.12 2.09 -8.28
C GLY A 253 -6.60 2.08 -8.36
N VAL A 254 -5.94 2.09 -7.21
CA VAL A 254 -4.47 2.11 -7.07
C VAL A 254 -3.95 0.77 -6.57
N LEU A 255 -2.82 0.36 -7.14
CA LEU A 255 -1.97 -0.72 -6.68
C LEU A 255 -0.57 -0.16 -6.41
N ALA A 256 0.01 -0.52 -5.29
CA ALA A 256 1.43 -0.31 -5.04
C ALA A 256 2.19 -1.62 -5.30
N VAL A 257 3.34 -1.50 -5.96
CA VAL A 257 4.27 -2.60 -6.23
C VAL A 257 5.58 -2.29 -5.52
N GLU A 258 5.91 -3.05 -4.48
CA GLU A 258 7.17 -2.92 -3.75
C GLU A 258 8.23 -3.83 -4.37
N MET A 259 9.44 -3.29 -4.53
CA MET A 259 10.51 -3.96 -5.25
C MET A 259 11.86 -3.75 -4.57
N PHE A 260 12.72 -4.73 -4.71
CA PHE A 260 14.14 -4.63 -4.36
C PHE A 260 14.97 -4.37 -5.61
N VAL A 261 15.93 -3.45 -5.52
CA VAL A 261 16.94 -3.18 -6.57
C VAL A 261 18.28 -3.64 -6.04
N THR A 262 18.94 -4.54 -6.78
CA THR A 262 20.28 -5.01 -6.45
C THR A 262 21.35 -4.03 -6.95
N PRO A 263 22.62 -4.08 -6.45
CA PRO A 263 23.72 -3.25 -6.95
C PRO A 263 23.98 -3.38 -8.46
N ALA A 264 23.58 -4.51 -9.06
CA ALA A 264 23.68 -4.73 -10.51
C ALA A 264 22.47 -4.21 -11.30
N GLY A 265 21.50 -3.55 -10.65
CA GLY A 265 20.28 -3.04 -11.28
C GLY A 265 19.19 -4.10 -11.49
N GLY A 266 19.35 -5.31 -10.97
CA GLY A 266 18.30 -6.35 -11.03
C GLY A 266 17.12 -5.98 -10.13
N ILE A 267 15.91 -6.15 -10.64
CA ILE A 267 14.65 -5.84 -9.90
C ILE A 267 13.96 -7.14 -9.50
N TYR A 268 13.54 -7.21 -8.24
CA TYR A 268 12.73 -8.28 -7.69
C TYR A 268 11.47 -7.69 -7.07
N VAL A 269 10.28 -8.14 -7.49
CA VAL A 269 9.04 -7.75 -6.82
C VAL A 269 8.96 -8.45 -5.47
N ASN A 270 8.72 -7.65 -4.41
CA ASN A 270 8.59 -8.13 -3.03
C ASN A 270 7.13 -8.43 -2.69
N GLU A 271 6.25 -7.40 -2.81
CA GLU A 271 4.82 -7.57 -2.52
C GLU A 271 3.95 -6.55 -3.27
N LEU A 272 2.66 -6.84 -3.31
CA LEU A 272 1.61 -6.01 -3.91
C LEU A 272 0.66 -5.50 -2.83
N ALA A 273 0.32 -4.21 -2.85
CA ALA A 273 -0.72 -3.64 -2.00
C ALA A 273 -1.87 -3.11 -2.86
N PRO A 274 -3.06 -3.73 -2.84
CA PRO A 274 -4.19 -3.42 -3.73
C PRO A 274 -4.99 -2.19 -3.26
N ARG A 275 -4.30 -1.11 -2.92
CA ARG A 275 -4.84 0.11 -2.30
C ARG A 275 -3.85 1.28 -2.40
N PRO A 276 -4.25 2.51 -2.08
CA PRO A 276 -3.30 3.58 -1.80
C PRO A 276 -2.27 3.13 -0.76
N HIS A 277 -1.03 3.55 -0.93
CA HIS A 277 0.09 3.07 -0.14
C HIS A 277 0.82 4.22 0.56
N ASN A 278 1.46 3.93 1.69
CA ASN A 278 2.18 4.93 2.47
C ASN A 278 3.29 5.61 1.65
N SER A 279 4.02 4.85 0.84
CA SER A 279 5.05 5.40 -0.04
C SER A 279 4.52 6.34 -1.13
N GLY A 280 3.20 6.42 -1.30
CA GLY A 280 2.56 7.32 -2.26
C GLY A 280 2.06 8.63 -1.67
N HIS A 281 2.23 8.88 -0.38
CA HIS A 281 1.68 10.09 0.26
C HIS A 281 2.31 11.37 -0.28
N TYR A 282 3.60 11.34 -0.66
CA TYR A 282 4.28 12.47 -1.32
C TYR A 282 3.51 13.03 -2.52
N SER A 283 2.72 12.18 -3.18
CA SER A 283 2.00 12.56 -4.39
C SER A 283 0.91 13.61 -4.18
N ILE A 284 0.54 13.88 -2.93
CA ILE A 284 -0.47 14.91 -2.60
C ILE A 284 0.06 16.28 -3.04
N GLU A 285 1.29 16.61 -2.71
CA GLU A 285 1.93 17.89 -3.02
C GLU A 285 2.83 17.83 -4.25
N ALA A 286 3.54 16.71 -4.45
CA ALA A 286 4.62 16.63 -5.42
C ALA A 286 4.18 16.16 -6.81
N CYS A 287 2.93 15.70 -7.01
CA CYS A 287 2.46 15.20 -8.30
C CYS A 287 1.29 16.02 -8.87
N SER A 288 1.10 15.93 -10.18
CA SER A 288 -0.02 16.53 -10.90
C SER A 288 -1.39 15.93 -10.53
N MET A 289 -1.38 14.74 -9.93
CA MET A 289 -2.53 14.01 -9.40
C MET A 289 -2.03 13.13 -8.25
N SER A 290 -2.69 13.22 -7.09
CA SER A 290 -2.33 12.36 -5.95
C SER A 290 -2.78 10.91 -6.17
N GLN A 291 -2.17 9.97 -5.45
CA GLN A 291 -2.62 8.57 -5.45
C GLN A 291 -4.09 8.44 -5.03
N PHE A 292 -4.56 9.29 -4.12
CA PHE A 292 -5.93 9.26 -3.64
C PHE A 292 -6.91 9.75 -4.70
N GLU A 293 -6.57 10.80 -5.43
CA GLU A 293 -7.36 11.27 -6.57
C GLU A 293 -7.38 10.20 -7.68
N ALA A 294 -6.22 9.60 -8.01
CA ALA A 294 -6.12 8.54 -9.00
C ALA A 294 -6.97 7.32 -8.59
N HIS A 295 -6.97 6.94 -7.31
CA HIS A 295 -7.78 5.86 -6.79
C HIS A 295 -9.28 6.16 -6.94
N ILE A 296 -9.72 7.34 -6.52
CA ILE A 296 -11.13 7.74 -6.63
C ILE A 296 -11.56 7.84 -8.10
N ARG A 297 -10.73 8.40 -8.99
CA ARG A 297 -11.01 8.39 -10.43
C ARG A 297 -11.15 6.97 -10.95
N GLY A 298 -10.24 6.08 -10.55
CA GLY A 298 -10.25 4.67 -10.94
C GLY A 298 -11.55 3.97 -10.54
N VAL A 299 -11.92 4.02 -9.28
CA VAL A 299 -13.16 3.37 -8.79
C VAL A 299 -14.43 4.05 -9.29
N ALA A 300 -14.37 5.35 -9.59
CA ALA A 300 -15.48 6.09 -10.20
C ALA A 300 -15.62 5.84 -11.71
N GLY A 301 -14.63 5.17 -12.34
CA GLY A 301 -14.61 4.94 -13.79
C GLY A 301 -14.30 6.20 -14.60
N TRP A 302 -13.62 7.20 -14.00
CA TRP A 302 -13.20 8.42 -14.67
C TRP A 302 -11.89 8.18 -15.46
N PRO A 303 -11.64 8.95 -16.53
CA PRO A 303 -10.38 8.88 -17.25
C PRO A 303 -9.19 9.23 -16.34
N LEU A 304 -8.07 8.56 -16.57
CA LEU A 304 -6.80 8.82 -15.90
C LEU A 304 -5.85 9.54 -16.85
N ALA A 305 -5.29 10.66 -16.42
CA ALA A 305 -4.23 11.36 -17.12
C ALA A 305 -2.86 10.82 -16.67
N GLU A 306 -1.84 11.10 -17.47
CA GLU A 306 -0.44 10.86 -17.08
C GLU A 306 -0.10 11.63 -15.79
N VAL A 307 0.48 10.95 -14.82
CA VAL A 307 0.98 11.56 -13.59
C VAL A 307 2.37 12.14 -13.83
N LYS A 308 2.53 13.41 -13.50
CA LYS A 308 3.82 14.12 -13.59
C LYS A 308 4.30 14.47 -12.19
N LEU A 309 5.59 14.22 -11.95
CA LEU A 309 6.27 14.80 -10.78
C LEU A 309 6.44 16.29 -11.02
N LEU A 310 5.92 17.12 -10.14
CA LEU A 310 5.98 18.58 -10.21
C LEU A 310 7.18 19.15 -9.45
N SER A 311 7.58 18.45 -8.39
CA SER A 311 8.74 18.77 -7.55
C SER A 311 9.33 17.47 -7.01
N GLU A 312 10.62 17.43 -6.78
CA GLU A 312 11.21 16.42 -5.91
C GLU A 312 10.66 16.58 -4.50
N ALA A 313 10.60 15.49 -3.74
CA ALA A 313 10.06 15.50 -2.40
C ALA A 313 10.66 14.43 -1.51
N VAL A 314 10.71 14.72 -0.22
CA VAL A 314 10.95 13.74 0.83
C VAL A 314 9.69 13.69 1.70
N MET A 315 9.11 12.50 1.86
CA MET A 315 8.02 12.25 2.78
C MET A 315 8.58 11.51 4.01
N VAL A 316 8.21 11.95 5.20
CA VAL A 316 8.58 11.32 6.48
C VAL A 316 7.31 10.93 7.21
N ASN A 317 7.25 9.70 7.71
CA ASN A 317 6.15 9.30 8.59
C ASN A 317 6.32 9.90 9.99
N VAL A 318 5.19 10.15 10.64
CA VAL A 318 5.11 10.56 12.04
C VAL A 318 4.51 9.40 12.82
N LEU A 319 5.29 8.81 13.71
CA LEU A 319 4.84 7.75 14.61
C LEU A 319 4.30 8.32 15.93
N GLY A 320 3.68 7.47 16.74
CA GLY A 320 3.02 7.93 17.95
C GLY A 320 3.94 8.55 19.00
N ASP A 321 5.16 8.09 19.06
CA ASP A 321 6.22 8.61 19.94
C ASP A 321 6.86 9.91 19.44
N GLU A 322 6.72 10.22 18.14
CA GLU A 322 7.25 11.42 17.47
C GLU A 322 6.22 12.56 17.40
N LEU A 323 4.93 12.28 17.69
CA LEU A 323 3.81 13.18 17.40
C LEU A 323 3.98 14.58 18.03
N ALA A 324 4.29 14.64 19.32
CA ALA A 324 4.38 15.92 20.04
C ALA A 324 5.52 16.80 19.51
N GLU A 325 6.68 16.20 19.22
CA GLU A 325 7.84 16.92 18.71
C GLU A 325 7.61 17.42 17.28
N THR A 326 6.86 16.64 16.46
CA THR A 326 6.50 17.10 15.10
C THR A 326 5.46 18.20 15.10
N GLU A 327 4.57 18.29 16.11
CA GLU A 327 3.63 19.40 16.25
C GLU A 327 4.35 20.73 16.52
N ASP A 328 5.47 20.70 17.26
CA ASP A 328 6.29 21.89 17.51
C ASP A 328 6.95 22.43 16.22
N LEU A 329 7.27 21.55 15.26
CA LEU A 329 7.84 21.94 13.96
C LEU A 329 6.87 22.77 13.09
N ILE A 330 5.56 22.74 13.32
CA ILE A 330 4.58 23.48 12.51
C ILE A 330 4.91 24.97 12.46
N ALA A 331 5.34 25.55 13.59
CA ALA A 331 5.70 26.96 13.67
C ALA A 331 7.08 27.25 13.06
N GLU A 332 7.98 26.29 13.03
CA GLU A 332 9.37 26.46 12.61
C GLU A 332 9.58 26.16 11.12
N LYS A 333 8.75 25.30 10.55
CA LYS A 333 8.87 24.78 9.19
C LYS A 333 7.65 25.10 8.31
N PRO A 334 7.38 26.37 8.00
CA PRO A 334 6.17 26.79 7.29
C PRO A 334 6.08 26.28 5.83
N SER A 335 7.18 25.81 5.25
CA SER A 335 7.22 25.20 3.92
C SER A 335 6.98 23.68 3.92
N TRP A 336 6.92 23.05 5.08
CA TRP A 336 6.65 21.63 5.20
C TRP A 336 5.14 21.38 5.22
N HIS A 337 4.67 20.29 4.60
CA HIS A 337 3.25 19.95 4.52
C HIS A 337 2.92 18.87 5.55
N PHE A 338 2.20 19.26 6.60
CA PHE A 338 1.87 18.38 7.72
C PHE A 338 0.50 17.74 7.53
N HIS A 339 0.43 16.42 7.63
CA HIS A 339 -0.79 15.61 7.56
C HIS A 339 -0.95 14.76 8.81
N TYR A 340 -1.81 15.16 9.73
CA TYR A 340 -2.19 14.37 10.90
C TYR A 340 -3.50 13.64 10.65
N TYR A 341 -3.55 12.36 11.06
CA TYR A 341 -4.64 11.48 10.67
C TYR A 341 -5.86 11.53 11.58
N GLY A 342 -5.80 12.20 12.75
CA GLY A 342 -6.92 12.30 13.68
C GLY A 342 -7.21 11.02 14.46
N LYS A 343 -6.19 10.17 14.67
CA LYS A 343 -6.31 8.95 15.49
C LYS A 343 -6.35 9.30 16.98
N HIS A 344 -7.24 8.64 17.74
CA HIS A 344 -7.45 8.95 19.15
C HIS A 344 -6.26 8.59 20.07
N GLU A 345 -5.48 7.55 19.73
CA GLU A 345 -4.40 7.07 20.56
C GLU A 345 -3.07 7.08 19.80
N ALA A 346 -2.10 7.82 20.32
CA ALA A 346 -0.72 7.76 19.89
C ALA A 346 -0.03 6.59 20.60
N LYS A 347 0.22 5.50 19.84
CA LYS A 347 0.97 4.32 20.32
C LYS A 347 2.31 4.29 19.63
N ASN A 348 3.34 3.79 20.33
CA ASN A 348 4.66 3.57 19.75
C ASN A 348 4.53 2.73 18.46
N GLY A 349 5.23 3.14 17.38
CA GLY A 349 5.20 2.51 16.08
C GLY A 349 3.91 2.70 15.28
N ARG A 350 2.87 3.34 15.84
CA ARG A 350 1.63 3.62 15.11
C ARG A 350 1.77 4.90 14.29
N LYS A 351 1.56 4.80 12.97
CA LYS A 351 1.57 5.95 12.06
C LYS A 351 0.45 6.92 12.42
N MET A 352 0.79 8.11 12.89
CA MET A 352 -0.13 9.17 13.33
C MET A 352 -0.29 10.27 12.30
N GLY A 353 0.71 10.41 11.42
CA GLY A 353 0.75 11.42 10.37
C GLY A 353 1.87 11.15 9.38
N HIS A 354 2.04 12.07 8.48
CA HIS A 354 3.23 12.19 7.63
C HIS A 354 3.49 13.66 7.33
N ILE A 355 4.72 13.95 6.95
CA ILE A 355 5.14 15.29 6.52
C ILE A 355 5.74 15.14 5.13
N THR A 356 5.29 15.94 4.18
CA THR A 356 5.88 16.03 2.84
C THR A 356 6.66 17.33 2.71
N ILE A 357 7.89 17.23 2.25
CA ILE A 357 8.81 18.36 2.04
C ILE A 357 9.13 18.40 0.57
N LEU A 358 8.68 19.45 -0.13
CA LEU A 358 9.08 19.72 -1.51
C LEU A 358 10.48 20.30 -1.53
N THR A 359 11.32 19.85 -2.45
CA THR A 359 12.74 20.21 -2.46
C THR A 359 13.30 20.39 -3.86
N GLU A 360 14.35 21.22 -3.97
CA GLU A 360 15.24 21.32 -5.14
C GLU A 360 16.58 20.65 -4.84
N ASP A 361 16.89 20.36 -3.56
CA ASP A 361 18.07 19.63 -3.10
C ASP A 361 17.69 18.60 -2.05
N ARG A 362 17.64 17.34 -2.48
CA ARG A 362 17.26 16.20 -1.64
C ARG A 362 18.22 15.99 -0.46
N ASP A 363 19.52 16.15 -0.69
CA ASP A 363 20.53 15.85 0.31
C ASP A 363 20.49 16.92 1.43
N GLU A 364 20.27 18.19 1.08
CA GLU A 364 20.04 19.28 2.02
C GLU A 364 18.76 19.00 2.86
N THR A 365 17.68 18.56 2.22
CA THR A 365 16.42 18.24 2.91
C THR A 365 16.58 17.06 3.87
N LEU A 366 17.31 16.02 3.49
CA LEU A 366 17.59 14.89 4.37
C LEU A 366 18.42 15.31 5.58
N GLU A 367 19.42 16.19 5.38
CA GLU A 367 20.19 16.77 6.47
C GLU A 367 19.34 17.66 7.38
N GLU A 368 18.43 18.48 6.83
CA GLU A 368 17.49 19.28 7.58
C GLU A 368 16.57 18.42 8.47
N ILE A 369 16.04 17.30 7.94
CA ILE A 369 15.26 16.33 8.71
C ILE A 369 16.09 15.75 9.85
N TYR A 370 17.31 15.30 9.56
CA TYR A 370 18.24 14.73 10.56
C TYR A 370 18.54 15.71 11.69
N GLN A 371 18.74 16.99 11.36
CA GLN A 371 19.04 18.03 12.36
C GLN A 371 17.92 18.27 13.36
N THR A 372 16.68 17.89 13.06
CA THR A 372 15.57 17.97 14.03
C THR A 372 15.72 17.00 15.18
N LYS A 373 16.45 15.89 15.01
CA LYS A 373 16.66 14.80 15.97
C LYS A 373 15.39 14.07 16.43
N ILE A 374 14.28 14.29 15.73
CA ILE A 374 13.01 13.63 16.03
C ILE A 374 13.04 12.17 15.57
N TRP A 375 13.70 11.94 14.46
CA TRP A 375 13.75 10.64 13.78
C TRP A 375 15.11 9.94 13.89
N ASP A 376 15.82 10.11 15.02
CA ASP A 376 17.13 9.48 15.28
C ASP A 376 17.06 7.97 15.57
#